data_bd7f08afc3251190086e697b102acf4e
#
_entry.id   bd7f08afc3251190086e697b102acf4e
#
_cell.length_a   1.000
_cell.length_b   1.000
_cell.length_c   1.000
_cell.angle_alpha   90.00
_cell.angle_beta   90.00
_cell.angle_gamma   90.00
#
_symmetry.space_group_name_H-M   'P 1'
#
loop_
_entity.id
_entity.type
_entity.pdbx_description
1 polymer ?
#
loop_
_entity_poly.entity_id
_entity_poly.type
_entity_poly.pdbx_seq_one_letter_code
_entity_poly.pdbx_strand_id
1 'polypeptide(L)'
;TLGSKADFRICKGIYLEPREIAHTSYQDIVEGTNKALDMMLESGAYTAIASHDLPVIDHALKSLESRGLGPSKNDPRHNSPVPRSKGKGPGYEFQFLLGVRGNVRRSLAEKGHRTRIYLPYGTKWYEYGMRRLRENPDVAVHVTKSLFFPWTNRR
;
A
#
# COMPACT_ATOMS: atom_id res chain seq x y z
N THR A 1 2.89 24.70 1.70
CA THR A 1 2.21 23.39 1.62
C THR A 1 2.63 22.69 0.33
N LEU A 2 3.07 21.42 0.41
CA LEU A 2 3.53 20.65 -0.74
C LEU A 2 2.38 20.24 -1.67
N GLY A 3 1.16 20.07 -1.12
CA GLY A 3 -0.07 19.80 -1.87
C GLY A 3 0.13 18.77 -2.99
N SER A 4 -0.33 19.09 -4.19
CA SER A 4 -0.24 18.24 -5.38
C SER A 4 1.18 17.90 -5.86
N LYS A 5 2.20 18.53 -5.27
CA LYS A 5 3.63 18.21 -5.55
C LYS A 5 4.15 17.07 -4.68
N ALA A 6 3.43 16.70 -3.63
CA ALA A 6 3.85 15.66 -2.71
C ALA A 6 3.52 14.26 -3.25
N ASP A 7 4.37 13.33 -2.92
CA ASP A 7 4.24 11.90 -3.20
C ASP A 7 4.48 11.15 -1.90
N PHE A 8 3.40 10.68 -1.29
CA PHE A 8 3.43 10.01 0.00
C PHE A 8 3.21 8.52 -0.13
N ARG A 9 3.84 7.79 0.76
CA ARG A 9 3.59 6.37 0.97
C ARG A 9 3.11 6.16 2.40
N ILE A 10 1.86 5.72 2.55
CA ILE A 10 1.30 5.36 3.85
C ILE A 10 1.54 3.89 4.15
N CYS A 11 2.17 3.60 5.29
CA CYS A 11 2.37 2.25 5.80
C CYS A 11 1.80 2.18 7.21
N LYS A 12 1.02 1.13 7.51
CA LYS A 12 0.50 0.92 8.87
C LYS A 12 1.60 0.74 9.92
N GLY A 13 2.78 0.32 9.48
CA GLY A 13 3.90 0.01 10.37
C GLY A 13 3.86 -1.43 10.89
N ILE A 14 5.00 -1.89 11.38
CA ILE A 14 5.20 -3.23 11.95
C ILE A 14 6.04 -3.20 13.22
N TYR A 15 6.64 -2.06 13.55
CA TYR A 15 7.46 -1.91 14.74
C TYR A 15 6.60 -1.53 15.93
N LEU A 16 6.92 -2.11 17.08
CA LEU A 16 6.35 -1.72 18.37
C LEU A 16 7.21 -0.62 18.94
N GLU A 17 6.63 0.56 19.04
CA GLU A 17 7.25 1.73 19.64
C GLU A 17 6.67 2.00 21.04
N PRO A 18 7.37 2.76 21.89
CA PRO A 18 6.86 3.15 23.19
C PRO A 18 5.52 3.88 23.08
N ARG A 19 4.62 3.64 24.05
CA ARG A 19 3.27 4.24 24.07
C ARG A 19 3.26 5.77 24.09
N GLU A 20 4.34 6.35 24.55
CA GLU A 20 4.50 7.81 24.65
C GLU A 20 4.62 8.48 23.29
N ILE A 21 5.00 7.73 22.25
CA ILE A 21 5.26 8.27 20.91
C ILE A 21 4.44 7.60 19.82
N ALA A 22 3.77 6.48 20.10
CA ALA A 22 3.02 5.74 19.09
C ALA A 22 1.78 5.04 19.66
N HIS A 23 0.79 4.86 18.82
CA HIS A 23 -0.32 3.96 19.12
C HIS A 23 0.17 2.51 19.20
N THR A 24 -0.31 1.78 20.20
CA THR A 24 0.05 0.37 20.42
C THR A 24 -1.12 -0.58 20.23
N SER A 25 -2.37 -0.09 20.29
CA SER A 25 -3.53 -0.92 20.00
C SER A 25 -3.74 -1.03 18.49
N TYR A 26 -4.14 -2.21 18.04
CA TYR A 26 -4.44 -2.44 16.62
C TYR A 26 -5.48 -1.47 16.08
N GLN A 27 -6.53 -1.22 16.86
CA GLN A 27 -7.63 -0.34 16.46
C GLN A 27 -7.16 1.11 16.27
N ASP A 28 -6.41 1.65 17.22
CA ASP A 28 -5.88 3.01 17.14
C ASP A 28 -4.90 3.17 15.97
N ILE A 29 -4.09 2.13 15.69
CA ILE A 29 -3.17 2.13 14.55
C ILE A 29 -3.94 2.15 13.23
N VAL A 30 -5.00 1.36 13.09
CA VAL A 30 -5.85 1.35 11.89
C VAL A 30 -6.53 2.71 11.72
N GLU A 31 -7.12 3.25 12.79
CA GLU A 31 -7.78 4.55 12.76
C GLU A 31 -6.82 5.68 12.40
N GLY A 32 -5.65 5.74 13.04
CA GLY A 32 -4.61 6.72 12.74
C GLY A 32 -4.10 6.61 11.29
N THR A 33 -3.95 5.37 10.78
CA THR A 33 -3.58 5.13 9.37
C THR A 33 -4.66 5.63 8.42
N ASN A 34 -5.93 5.35 8.71
CA ASN A 34 -7.06 5.80 7.89
C ASN A 34 -7.17 7.32 7.87
N LYS A 35 -7.02 7.97 9.03
CA LYS A 35 -7.01 9.43 9.14
C LYS A 35 -5.85 10.05 8.33
N ALA A 36 -4.65 9.51 8.45
CA ALA A 36 -3.51 9.99 7.68
C ALA A 36 -3.71 9.82 6.17
N LEU A 37 -4.29 8.68 5.75
CA LEU A 37 -4.66 8.44 4.36
C LEU A 37 -5.63 9.50 3.83
N ASP A 38 -6.69 9.79 4.58
CA ASP A 38 -7.68 10.80 4.20
C ASP A 38 -7.05 12.19 4.05
N MET A 39 -6.19 12.57 4.99
CA MET A 39 -5.46 13.85 4.91
C MET A 39 -4.55 13.93 3.68
N MET A 40 -3.87 12.84 3.32
CA MET A 40 -3.02 12.79 2.12
C MET A 40 -3.83 12.93 0.84
N LEU A 41 -4.95 12.21 0.72
CA LEU A 41 -5.84 12.29 -0.43
C LEU A 41 -6.50 13.68 -0.55
N GLU A 42 -6.94 14.25 0.56
CA GLU A 42 -7.56 15.57 0.61
C GLU A 42 -6.59 16.70 0.23
N SER A 43 -5.31 16.55 0.59
CA SER A 43 -4.28 17.52 0.19
C SER A 43 -3.98 17.52 -1.31
N GLY A 44 -4.55 16.60 -2.07
CA GLY A 44 -4.28 16.42 -3.49
C GLY A 44 -2.92 15.78 -3.79
N ALA A 45 -2.29 15.18 -2.79
CA ALA A 45 -1.03 14.46 -2.95
C ALA A 45 -1.23 13.12 -3.66
N TYR A 46 -0.17 12.63 -4.31
CA TYR A 46 -0.12 11.25 -4.73
C TYR A 46 0.06 10.34 -3.53
N THR A 47 -0.84 9.37 -3.36
CA THR A 47 -0.87 8.52 -2.18
C THR A 47 -0.66 7.06 -2.54
N ALA A 48 0.50 6.50 -2.16
CA ALA A 48 0.78 5.08 -2.26
C ALA A 48 0.32 4.36 -0.99
N ILE A 49 -0.69 3.53 -1.11
CA ILE A 49 -1.35 2.81 -0.01
C ILE A 49 -0.64 1.47 0.17
N ALA A 50 0.34 1.44 1.07
CA ALA A 50 1.18 0.27 1.30
C ALA A 50 0.68 -0.52 2.53
N SER A 51 -0.46 -1.20 2.39
CA SER A 51 -1.03 -2.02 3.44
C SER A 51 -1.61 -3.32 2.91
N HIS A 52 -1.50 -4.38 3.72
CA HIS A 52 -2.14 -5.67 3.48
C HIS A 52 -3.37 -5.86 4.38
N ASP A 53 -3.67 -4.88 5.22
CA ASP A 53 -4.74 -4.93 6.19
C ASP A 53 -6.07 -4.59 5.53
N LEU A 54 -7.03 -5.51 5.61
CA LEU A 54 -8.33 -5.35 4.96
C LEU A 54 -9.08 -4.10 5.43
N PRO A 55 -9.18 -3.81 6.75
CA PRO A 55 -9.82 -2.57 7.20
C PRO A 55 -9.22 -1.30 6.59
N VAL A 56 -7.91 -1.24 6.41
CA VAL A 56 -7.24 -0.10 5.77
C VAL A 56 -7.54 -0.06 4.27
N ILE A 57 -7.53 -1.20 3.59
CA ILE A 57 -7.85 -1.29 2.17
C ILE A 57 -9.30 -0.91 1.91
N ASP A 58 -10.24 -1.42 2.71
CA ASP A 58 -11.67 -1.13 2.58
C ASP A 58 -11.97 0.36 2.83
N HIS A 59 -11.33 0.95 3.86
CA HIS A 59 -11.41 2.38 4.10
C HIS A 59 -10.86 3.18 2.91
N ALA A 60 -9.69 2.78 2.40
CA ALA A 60 -9.07 3.44 1.26
C ALA A 60 -9.99 3.43 0.03
N LEU A 61 -10.65 2.32 -0.28
CA LEU A 61 -11.58 2.23 -1.40
C LEU A 61 -12.75 3.19 -1.24
N LYS A 62 -13.38 3.25 -0.07
CA LYS A 62 -14.46 4.20 0.25
C LYS A 62 -14.00 5.65 0.16
N SER A 63 -12.83 5.93 0.70
CA SER A 63 -12.23 7.26 0.69
C SER A 63 -11.88 7.75 -0.72
N LEU A 64 -11.38 6.86 -1.57
CA LEU A 64 -11.12 7.15 -2.97
C LEU A 64 -12.43 7.42 -3.73
N GLU A 65 -13.44 6.58 -3.56
CA GLU A 65 -14.74 6.73 -4.21
C GLU A 65 -15.41 8.05 -3.84
N SER A 66 -15.44 8.41 -2.56
CA SER A 66 -16.05 9.66 -2.07
C SER A 66 -15.38 10.91 -2.64
N ARG A 67 -14.11 10.81 -3.02
CA ARG A 67 -13.32 11.91 -3.63
C ARG A 67 -13.31 11.86 -5.16
N GLY A 68 -14.08 10.97 -5.77
CA GLY A 68 -14.11 10.81 -7.21
C GLY A 68 -12.80 10.26 -7.80
N LEU A 69 -11.99 9.59 -6.99
CA LEU A 69 -10.79 8.88 -7.41
C LEU A 69 -11.13 7.38 -7.60
N GLY A 70 -10.58 6.77 -8.62
CA GLY A 70 -10.83 5.35 -8.86
C GLY A 70 -10.62 4.95 -10.31
N PRO A 71 -10.77 3.65 -10.64
CA PRO A 71 -10.50 3.13 -11.98
C PRO A 71 -11.40 3.71 -13.07
N SER A 72 -12.66 4.00 -12.73
CA SER A 72 -13.67 4.58 -13.62
C SER A 72 -13.56 6.09 -13.78
N LYS A 73 -12.69 6.72 -13.02
CA LYS A 73 -12.46 8.16 -13.08
C LYS A 73 -11.18 8.44 -13.86
N ASN A 74 -11.19 9.52 -14.64
CA ASN A 74 -9.99 9.95 -15.33
C ASN A 74 -8.89 10.24 -14.31
N ASP A 75 -7.94 9.33 -14.18
CA ASP A 75 -6.70 9.62 -13.46
C ASP A 75 -5.92 10.66 -14.29
N PRO A 76 -5.78 11.90 -13.84
CA PRO A 76 -5.11 12.95 -14.60
C PRO A 76 -3.69 12.59 -15.01
N ARG A 77 -3.14 11.53 -14.43
CA ARG A 77 -1.81 11.01 -14.77
C ARG A 77 -1.81 10.01 -15.93
N HIS A 78 -2.94 9.40 -16.26
CA HIS A 78 -3.02 8.49 -17.41
C HIS A 78 -2.78 9.23 -18.73
N ASN A 79 -3.19 10.49 -18.77
CA ASN A 79 -3.08 11.34 -19.95
C ASN A 79 -1.94 12.37 -19.86
N SER A 80 -1.14 12.34 -18.78
CA SER A 80 -0.03 13.27 -18.65
C SER A 80 1.22 12.76 -19.37
N PRO A 81 1.74 13.50 -20.35
CA PRO A 81 3.02 13.18 -21.00
C PRO A 81 4.23 13.42 -20.11
N VAL A 82 4.01 13.94 -18.89
CA VAL A 82 5.09 14.28 -17.97
C VAL A 82 5.64 13.02 -17.31
N PRO A 83 6.95 12.76 -17.40
CA PRO A 83 7.58 11.66 -16.69
C PRO A 83 7.28 11.74 -15.18
N ARG A 84 7.03 10.58 -14.56
CA ARG A 84 6.66 10.42 -13.14
C ARG A 84 7.55 11.09 -12.11
N SER A 85 8.67 11.65 -12.52
CA SER A 85 9.68 12.27 -11.65
C SER A 85 9.42 13.73 -11.28
N LYS A 86 8.42 14.37 -11.88
CA LYS A 86 8.14 15.79 -11.61
C LYS A 86 6.66 15.99 -11.28
N GLY A 87 6.35 16.11 -9.99
CA GLY A 87 5.04 16.50 -9.47
C GLY A 87 3.90 15.66 -10.04
N LYS A 88 3.58 14.57 -9.36
CA LYS A 88 2.67 13.54 -9.91
C LYS A 88 1.20 13.96 -9.88
N GLY A 89 0.89 15.04 -9.21
CA GLY A 89 -0.51 15.47 -9.01
C GLY A 89 -1.33 14.48 -8.18
N PRO A 90 -2.63 14.74 -8.03
CA PRO A 90 -3.52 13.86 -7.28
C PRO A 90 -3.60 12.46 -7.93
N GLY A 91 -3.73 11.46 -7.07
CA GLY A 91 -3.88 10.09 -7.49
C GLY A 91 -3.38 9.10 -6.45
N TYR A 92 -3.46 7.81 -6.78
CA TYR A 92 -3.13 6.76 -5.83
C TYR A 92 -2.60 5.50 -6.50
N GLU A 93 -2.03 4.62 -5.68
CA GLU A 93 -1.78 3.22 -6.01
C GLU A 93 -1.83 2.36 -4.75
N PHE A 94 -2.18 1.09 -4.90
CA PHE A 94 -2.03 0.09 -3.84
C PHE A 94 -0.68 -0.60 -3.96
N GLN A 95 0.03 -0.77 -2.85
CA GLN A 95 1.33 -1.42 -2.83
C GLN A 95 1.32 -2.68 -1.97
N PHE A 96 1.88 -3.75 -2.50
CA PHE A 96 1.92 -5.06 -1.86
C PHE A 96 3.35 -5.61 -1.84
N LEU A 97 3.68 -6.34 -0.78
CA LEU A 97 4.86 -7.21 -0.79
C LEU A 97 4.59 -8.43 -1.68
N LEU A 98 5.62 -8.88 -2.38
CA LEU A 98 5.51 -10.12 -3.16
C LEU A 98 5.13 -11.28 -2.24
N GLY A 99 4.14 -12.07 -2.67
CA GLY A 99 3.66 -13.23 -1.92
C GLY A 99 2.65 -12.96 -0.82
N VAL A 100 2.41 -11.69 -0.46
CA VAL A 100 1.44 -11.34 0.59
C VAL A 100 0.11 -10.94 -0.01
N ARG A 101 -0.99 -11.61 0.41
CA ARG A 101 -2.37 -11.35 -0.02
C ARG A 101 -2.55 -11.17 -1.53
N GLY A 102 -1.95 -12.07 -2.31
CA GLY A 102 -2.00 -12.05 -3.77
C GLY A 102 -3.42 -12.04 -4.34
N ASN A 103 -4.37 -12.70 -3.66
CA ASN A 103 -5.79 -12.68 -4.02
C ASN A 103 -6.40 -11.27 -3.95
N VAL A 104 -6.12 -10.51 -2.88
CA VAL A 104 -6.62 -9.12 -2.71
C VAL A 104 -6.02 -8.23 -3.79
N ARG A 105 -4.71 -8.33 -4.00
CA ARG A 105 -4.03 -7.56 -5.06
C ARG A 105 -4.63 -7.83 -6.44
N ARG A 106 -4.87 -9.11 -6.79
CA ARG A 106 -5.48 -9.47 -8.07
C ARG A 106 -6.87 -8.89 -8.22
N SER A 107 -7.70 -9.05 -7.19
CA SER A 107 -9.05 -8.47 -7.19
C SER A 107 -9.04 -6.96 -7.41
N LEU A 108 -8.11 -6.23 -6.78
CA LEU A 108 -7.95 -4.79 -7.01
C LEU A 108 -7.51 -4.48 -8.44
N ALA A 109 -6.57 -5.25 -8.99
CA ALA A 109 -6.09 -5.08 -10.36
C ALA A 109 -7.18 -5.39 -11.39
N GLU A 110 -7.97 -6.45 -11.18
CA GLU A 110 -9.12 -6.83 -12.01
C GLU A 110 -10.22 -5.76 -12.01
N LYS A 111 -10.40 -5.07 -10.88
CA LYS A 111 -11.27 -3.90 -10.77
C LYS A 111 -10.67 -2.63 -11.39
N GLY A 112 -9.47 -2.71 -11.96
CA GLY A 112 -8.80 -1.60 -12.63
C GLY A 112 -7.99 -0.67 -11.71
N HIS A 113 -7.87 -0.99 -10.42
CA HIS A 113 -7.02 -0.21 -9.52
C HIS A 113 -5.54 -0.42 -9.87
N ARG A 114 -4.76 0.65 -9.76
CA ARG A 114 -3.30 0.54 -9.92
C ARG A 114 -2.69 -0.20 -8.73
N THR A 115 -1.98 -1.28 -9.01
CA THR A 115 -1.25 -2.05 -8.01
C THR A 115 0.25 -2.08 -8.32
N ARG A 116 1.07 -2.03 -7.27
CA ARG A 116 2.52 -2.17 -7.35
C ARG A 116 2.98 -3.29 -6.41
N ILE A 117 3.92 -4.09 -6.87
CA ILE A 117 4.53 -5.13 -6.06
C ILE A 117 5.92 -4.65 -5.65
N TYR A 118 6.20 -4.71 -4.35
CA TYR A 118 7.54 -4.54 -3.82
C TYR A 118 8.25 -5.90 -3.83
N LEU A 119 9.37 -5.94 -4.53
CA LEU A 119 10.20 -7.13 -4.70
C LEU A 119 11.60 -6.84 -4.15
N PRO A 120 12.09 -7.62 -3.16
CA PRO A 120 13.49 -7.59 -2.79
C PRO A 120 14.35 -8.07 -3.96
N TYR A 121 15.38 -7.30 -4.30
CA TYR A 121 16.27 -7.61 -5.40
C TYR A 121 17.73 -7.36 -5.01
N GLY A 122 18.65 -8.08 -5.65
CA GLY A 122 20.09 -7.94 -5.43
C GLY A 122 20.64 -8.95 -4.42
N THR A 123 21.92 -8.83 -4.09
CA THR A 123 22.67 -9.83 -3.30
C THR A 123 22.19 -9.99 -1.85
N LYS A 124 21.56 -8.96 -1.29
CA LYS A 124 21.07 -8.95 0.12
C LYS A 124 19.58 -9.29 0.27
N TRP A 125 18.95 -9.86 -0.75
CA TRP A 125 17.53 -10.22 -0.71
C TRP A 125 17.17 -11.19 0.42
N TYR A 126 18.08 -12.15 0.68
CA TYR A 126 17.89 -13.18 1.70
C TYR A 126 17.84 -12.57 3.13
N GLU A 127 18.84 -11.75 3.44
CA GLU A 127 18.90 -11.06 4.75
C GLU A 127 17.67 -10.17 4.97
N TYR A 128 17.25 -9.47 3.93
CA TYR A 128 16.02 -8.67 3.94
C TYR A 128 14.79 -9.55 4.20
N GLY A 129 14.67 -10.67 3.47
CA GLY A 129 13.57 -11.62 3.63
C GLY A 129 13.50 -12.19 5.04
N MET A 130 14.62 -12.67 5.56
CA MET A 130 14.71 -13.22 6.92
C MET A 130 14.36 -12.20 8.00
N ARG A 131 14.77 -10.94 7.85
CA ARG A 131 14.37 -9.88 8.77
C ARG A 131 12.86 -9.66 8.76
N ARG A 132 12.22 -9.59 7.58
CA ARG A 132 10.76 -9.47 7.45
C ARG A 132 10.01 -10.63 8.09
N LEU A 133 10.54 -11.86 7.95
CA LEU A 133 9.95 -13.04 8.57
C LEU A 133 10.01 -12.99 10.12
N ARG A 134 11.11 -12.48 10.66
CA ARG A 134 11.27 -12.33 12.12
C ARG A 134 10.39 -11.23 12.70
N GLU A 135 10.24 -10.13 11.96
CA GLU A 135 9.45 -8.97 12.39
C GLU A 135 7.93 -9.19 12.26
N ASN A 136 7.51 -10.07 11.37
CA ASN A 136 6.09 -10.33 11.14
C ASN A 136 5.84 -11.81 10.81
N PRO A 137 5.42 -12.64 11.80
CA PRO A 137 5.12 -14.05 11.61
C PRO A 137 4.03 -14.32 10.56
N ASP A 138 3.07 -13.41 10.39
CA ASP A 138 2.03 -13.54 9.37
C ASP A 138 2.61 -13.49 7.94
N VAL A 139 3.65 -12.71 7.72
CA VAL A 139 4.40 -12.69 6.46
C VAL A 139 5.07 -14.05 6.24
N ALA A 140 5.58 -14.69 7.30
CA ALA A 140 6.16 -16.03 7.23
C ALA A 140 5.16 -17.05 6.70
N VAL A 141 3.92 -17.05 7.23
CA VAL A 141 2.85 -17.94 6.76
C VAL A 141 2.53 -17.69 5.28
N HIS A 142 2.47 -16.45 4.83
CA HIS A 142 2.20 -16.12 3.43
C HIS A 142 3.35 -16.50 2.50
N VAL A 143 4.60 -16.28 2.91
CA VAL A 143 5.80 -16.68 2.14
C VAL A 143 5.89 -18.20 2.06
N THR A 144 5.66 -18.90 3.16
CA THR A 144 5.64 -20.37 3.17
C THR A 144 4.56 -20.91 2.25
N LYS A 145 3.33 -20.37 2.32
CA LYS A 145 2.26 -20.73 1.39
C LYS A 145 2.64 -20.47 -0.07
N SER A 146 3.32 -19.38 -0.37
CA SER A 146 3.73 -19.06 -1.74
C SER A 146 4.85 -19.96 -2.27
N LEU A 147 5.69 -20.49 -1.39
CA LEU A 147 6.73 -21.48 -1.75
C LEU A 147 6.14 -22.87 -2.03
N PHE A 148 5.19 -23.33 -1.20
CA PHE A 148 4.55 -24.62 -1.37
C PHE A 148 3.42 -24.63 -2.41
N PHE A 149 2.82 -23.47 -2.67
CA PHE A 149 1.73 -23.31 -3.63
C PHE A 149 2.03 -22.15 -4.60
N PRO A 150 3.07 -22.28 -5.46
CA PRO A 150 3.51 -21.21 -6.35
C PRO A 150 2.43 -20.76 -7.35
N TRP A 151 1.44 -21.61 -7.64
CA TRP A 151 0.30 -21.26 -8.48
C TRP A 151 -0.64 -20.19 -7.86
N THR A 152 -0.62 -19.99 -6.55
CA THR A 152 -1.42 -18.94 -5.91
C THR A 152 -0.88 -17.53 -6.20
N ASN A 153 0.36 -17.44 -6.69
CA ASN A 153 1.02 -16.18 -7.05
C ASN A 153 1.12 -15.95 -8.56
N ARG A 154 0.78 -16.93 -9.38
CA ARG A 154 1.05 -16.92 -10.83
C ARG A 154 -0.10 -16.41 -11.72
N ARG A 155 -1.16 -15.84 -11.17
CA ARG A 155 -2.19 -15.20 -12.00
C ARG A 155 -2.66 -13.89 -11.42
#